data_c6a14fcfaab2cf6bffbfe98f872026f8
#
_entry.id   c6a14fcfaab2cf6bffbfe98f872026f8
#
_cell.length_a   1.000
_cell.length_b   1.000
_cell.length_c   1.000
_cell.angle_alpha   90.00
_cell.angle_beta   90.00
_cell.angle_gamma   90.00
#
_symmetry.space_group_name_H-M   'P 1'
#
loop_
_entity.id
_entity.type
_entity.pdbx_description
1 polymer ?
#
loop_
_entity_poly.entity_id
_entity_poly.type
_entity_poly.pdbx_seq_one_letter_code
_entity_poly.pdbx_strand_id
1 'polypeptide(L)'
;AGISMRAMFKELDLSVIKSLMDVNFWGTVYCTKYALPYLLKSHGSVVGVISIAGFKGLPARTGYSASKFAIYGFLDTLRVEHLHDNLHVMIFAPGFTASNIRNTALVADGSQQGKTPRDEGKMMTAETVAHKLFKGVKRRKRVVVLTPVGKATVFLNKICPSLLDYMEYNYMKREPDSPFK
;
A
#
# COMPACT_ATOMS: atom_id res chain seq x y z
N ALA A 1 -5.11 9.62 3.53
CA ALA A 1 -4.91 10.04 2.14
C ALA A 1 -3.99 9.06 1.43
N GLY A 2 -4.16 8.93 0.12
CA GLY A 2 -3.31 8.10 -0.71
C GLY A 2 -3.79 8.09 -2.15
N ILE A 3 -2.86 8.12 -3.08
CA ILE A 3 -3.12 8.02 -4.52
C ILE A 3 -2.44 6.79 -5.11
N SER A 4 -2.92 6.33 -6.26
CA SER A 4 -2.39 5.18 -6.99
C SER A 4 -2.05 5.58 -8.41
N MET A 5 -1.46 4.66 -9.17
CA MET A 5 -1.19 4.84 -10.60
C MET A 5 -1.43 3.54 -11.37
N ARG A 6 -1.59 3.65 -12.69
CA ARG A 6 -1.61 2.53 -13.63
C ARG A 6 -1.01 2.94 -14.97
N ALA A 7 0.29 2.72 -15.12
CA ALA A 7 1.01 2.92 -16.36
C ALA A 7 2.32 2.10 -16.36
N MET A 8 2.79 1.72 -17.54
CA MET A 8 4.12 1.11 -17.68
C MET A 8 5.20 2.18 -17.49
N PHE A 9 6.29 1.81 -16.82
CA PHE A 9 7.36 2.76 -16.50
C PHE A 9 7.97 3.45 -17.74
N LYS A 10 8.08 2.73 -18.85
CA LYS A 10 8.63 3.26 -20.11
C LYS A 10 7.86 4.46 -20.69
N GLU A 11 6.58 4.60 -20.32
CA GLU A 11 5.67 5.64 -20.83
C GLU A 11 5.36 6.70 -19.77
N LEU A 12 5.86 6.50 -18.55
CA LEU A 12 5.45 7.24 -17.37
C LEU A 12 6.19 8.58 -17.26
N ASP A 13 5.46 9.66 -17.10
CA ASP A 13 6.02 10.94 -16.67
C ASP A 13 6.53 10.82 -15.22
N LEU A 14 7.75 11.29 -14.97
CA LEU A 14 8.38 11.21 -13.65
C LEU A 14 7.64 12.05 -12.58
N SER A 15 6.90 13.07 -12.99
CA SER A 15 6.04 13.85 -12.10
C SER A 15 4.99 13.01 -11.40
N VAL A 16 4.51 11.92 -12.05
CA VAL A 16 3.58 10.96 -11.45
C VAL A 16 4.21 10.26 -10.26
N ILE A 17 5.45 9.77 -10.41
CA ILE A 17 6.18 9.14 -9.28
C ILE A 17 6.38 10.14 -8.16
N LYS A 18 6.78 11.37 -8.51
CA LYS A 18 6.97 12.45 -7.53
C LYS A 18 5.69 12.69 -6.75
N SER A 19 4.56 12.85 -7.42
CA SER A 19 3.25 13.07 -6.79
C SER A 19 2.87 11.92 -5.84
N LEU A 20 3.14 10.67 -6.25
CA LEU A 20 2.90 9.49 -5.40
C LEU A 20 3.78 9.50 -4.14
N MET A 21 5.04 9.89 -4.27
CA MET A 21 5.94 10.02 -3.12
C MET A 21 5.52 11.18 -2.21
N ASP A 22 5.16 12.32 -2.77
CA ASP A 22 4.72 13.50 -1.99
C ASP A 22 3.48 13.18 -1.16
N VAL A 23 2.45 12.60 -1.77
CA VAL A 23 1.20 12.29 -1.07
C VAL A 23 1.33 11.07 -0.14
N ASN A 24 1.81 9.94 -0.65
CA ASN A 24 1.78 8.69 0.10
C ASN A 24 2.89 8.65 1.17
N PHE A 25 4.13 8.94 0.79
CA PHE A 25 5.29 8.81 1.66
C PHE A 25 5.48 10.07 2.52
N TRP A 26 5.70 11.23 1.90
CA TRP A 26 5.95 12.45 2.64
C TRP A 26 4.76 12.88 3.51
N GLY A 27 3.52 12.69 3.03
CA GLY A 27 2.33 12.88 3.85
C GLY A 27 2.35 12.03 5.12
N THR A 28 2.76 10.74 5.01
CA THR A 28 2.93 9.87 6.17
C THR A 28 4.05 10.35 7.10
N VAL A 29 5.20 10.75 6.55
CA VAL A 29 6.35 11.25 7.32
C VAL A 29 5.98 12.51 8.10
N TYR A 30 5.37 13.51 7.45
CA TYR A 30 4.98 14.77 8.12
C TYR A 30 3.95 14.52 9.23
N CYS A 31 2.89 13.78 8.94
CA CYS A 31 1.88 13.45 9.96
C CYS A 31 2.51 12.74 11.16
N THR A 32 3.39 11.77 10.90
CA THR A 32 4.08 11.03 11.96
C THR A 32 5.01 11.94 12.76
N LYS A 33 5.81 12.78 12.10
CA LYS A 33 6.77 13.67 12.76
C LYS A 33 6.09 14.61 13.77
N TYR A 34 5.00 15.24 13.37
CA TYR A 34 4.30 16.18 14.24
C TYR A 34 3.42 15.50 15.30
N ALA A 35 2.91 14.29 15.03
CA ALA A 35 2.13 13.54 16.01
C ALA A 35 3.00 12.79 17.03
N LEU A 36 4.25 12.47 16.68
CA LEU A 36 5.12 11.58 17.46
C LEU A 36 5.28 12.00 18.94
N PRO A 37 5.54 13.26 19.31
CA PRO A 37 5.69 13.65 20.72
C PRO A 37 4.44 13.32 21.56
N TYR A 38 3.26 13.50 20.97
CA TYR A 38 1.98 13.21 21.63
C TYR A 38 1.71 11.71 21.72
N LEU A 39 2.08 10.97 20.69
CA LEU A 39 1.93 9.52 20.65
C LEU A 39 2.87 8.83 21.65
N LEU A 40 4.07 9.33 21.81
CA LEU A 40 5.01 8.82 22.83
C LEU A 40 4.45 9.05 24.24
N LYS A 41 3.97 10.27 24.51
CA LYS A 41 3.37 10.61 25.81
C LYS A 41 2.14 9.78 26.17
N SER A 42 1.33 9.43 25.16
CA SER A 42 0.09 8.66 25.35
C SER A 42 0.23 7.14 25.15
N HIS A 43 1.44 6.64 24.87
CA HIS A 43 1.68 5.26 24.45
C HIS A 43 0.79 4.84 23.26
N GLY A 44 0.62 5.76 22.34
CA GLY A 44 -0.32 5.69 21.22
C GLY A 44 0.08 4.73 20.12
N SER A 45 -0.58 4.86 18.97
CA SER A 45 -0.36 3.99 17.82
C SER A 45 -0.13 4.78 16.55
N VAL A 46 0.89 4.42 15.78
CA VAL A 46 1.09 4.81 14.38
C VAL A 46 0.70 3.65 13.49
N VAL A 47 -0.18 3.88 12.53
CA VAL A 47 -0.62 2.84 11.58
C VAL A 47 -0.33 3.28 10.16
N GLY A 48 0.58 2.58 9.49
CA GLY A 48 0.80 2.76 8.06
C GLY A 48 -0.15 1.91 7.25
N VAL A 49 -1.11 2.56 6.60
CA VAL A 49 -1.99 1.87 5.64
C VAL A 49 -1.25 1.81 4.31
N ILE A 50 -0.59 0.69 4.09
CA ILE A 50 0.13 0.42 2.86
C ILE A 50 -0.75 -0.36 1.85
N SER A 51 -0.22 -1.38 1.22
CA SER A 51 -0.86 -2.33 0.31
C SER A 51 -0.01 -3.58 0.24
N ILE A 52 -0.48 -4.63 -0.41
CA ILE A 52 0.38 -5.72 -0.88
C ILE A 52 1.52 -5.16 -1.75
N ALA A 53 1.28 -4.07 -2.47
CA ALA A 53 2.30 -3.31 -3.21
C ALA A 53 3.45 -2.75 -2.36
N GLY A 54 3.33 -2.75 -1.04
CA GLY A 54 4.43 -2.43 -0.11
C GLY A 54 5.24 -3.64 0.37
N PHE A 55 4.90 -4.85 -0.11
CA PHE A 55 5.65 -6.09 0.14
C PHE A 55 6.16 -6.71 -1.16
N LYS A 56 5.49 -6.43 -2.27
CA LYS A 56 5.79 -6.93 -3.61
C LYS A 56 5.52 -5.85 -4.63
N GLY A 57 6.49 -5.60 -5.51
CA GLY A 57 6.31 -4.69 -6.64
C GLY A 57 5.25 -5.23 -7.61
N LEU A 58 4.25 -4.43 -7.92
CA LEU A 58 3.17 -4.81 -8.82
C LEU A 58 3.40 -4.19 -10.22
N PRO A 59 3.21 -4.95 -11.30
CA PRO A 59 3.32 -4.43 -12.66
C PRO A 59 2.42 -3.20 -12.87
N ALA A 60 2.87 -2.26 -13.68
CA ALA A 60 2.21 -0.98 -13.97
C ALA A 60 1.89 -0.12 -12.72
N ARG A 61 2.60 -0.35 -11.61
CA ARG A 61 2.44 0.33 -10.31
C ARG A 61 3.78 0.79 -9.72
N THR A 62 4.78 1.07 -10.54
CA THR A 62 6.15 1.35 -10.07
C THR A 62 6.21 2.42 -8.99
N GLY A 63 5.70 3.62 -9.23
CA GLY A 63 5.70 4.71 -8.25
C GLY A 63 4.81 4.41 -7.03
N TYR A 64 3.68 3.73 -7.24
CA TYR A 64 2.81 3.33 -6.13
C TYR A 64 3.50 2.31 -5.22
N SER A 65 4.08 1.25 -5.81
CA SER A 65 4.83 0.26 -5.04
C SER A 65 6.00 0.91 -4.30
N ALA A 66 6.80 1.74 -4.99
CA ALA A 66 7.90 2.46 -4.37
C ALA A 66 7.45 3.27 -3.15
N SER A 67 6.36 4.05 -3.26
CA SER A 67 5.83 4.84 -2.14
C SER A 67 5.37 3.97 -0.96
N LYS A 68 4.77 2.80 -1.23
CA LYS A 68 4.30 1.88 -0.17
C LYS A 68 5.43 1.10 0.49
N PHE A 69 6.49 0.76 -0.26
CA PHE A 69 7.73 0.21 0.32
C PHE A 69 8.46 1.25 1.18
N ALA A 70 8.51 2.51 0.74
CA ALA A 70 9.11 3.60 1.52
C ALA A 70 8.41 3.78 2.87
N ILE A 71 7.06 3.76 2.90
CA ILE A 71 6.29 3.79 4.16
C ILE A 71 6.63 2.58 5.04
N TYR A 72 6.74 1.39 4.45
CA TYR A 72 7.11 0.19 5.20
C TYR A 72 8.45 0.36 5.90
N GLY A 73 9.51 0.71 5.14
CA GLY A 73 10.85 0.90 5.67
C GLY A 73 10.91 1.98 6.76
N PHE A 74 10.28 3.13 6.51
CA PHE A 74 10.19 4.22 7.48
C PHE A 74 9.55 3.78 8.80
N LEU A 75 8.41 3.12 8.76
CA LEU A 75 7.70 2.69 9.96
C LEU A 75 8.34 1.48 10.65
N ASP A 76 9.00 0.61 9.90
CA ASP A 76 9.74 -0.50 10.49
C ASP A 76 10.93 0.00 11.31
N THR A 77 11.64 1.01 10.80
CA THR A 77 12.72 1.71 11.54
C THR A 77 12.18 2.45 12.75
N LEU A 78 11.12 3.25 12.58
CA LEU A 78 10.49 4.00 13.68
C LEU A 78 10.09 3.09 14.86
N ARG A 79 9.64 1.88 14.56
CA ARG A 79 9.29 0.88 15.59
C ARG A 79 10.50 0.46 16.42
N VAL A 80 11.66 0.30 15.79
CA VAL A 80 12.89 -0.09 16.47
C VAL A 80 13.44 1.06 17.29
N GLU A 81 13.43 2.29 16.74
CA GLU A 81 13.86 3.49 17.46
C GLU A 81 13.08 3.73 18.76
N HIS A 82 11.80 3.34 18.78
CA HIS A 82 10.89 3.53 19.94
C HIS A 82 10.51 2.21 20.62
N LEU A 83 11.39 1.21 20.58
CA LEU A 83 11.14 -0.13 21.14
C LEU A 83 10.79 -0.08 22.64
N HIS A 84 11.42 0.82 23.38
CA HIS A 84 11.27 0.97 24.83
C HIS A 84 10.27 2.07 25.24
N ASP A 85 9.71 2.81 24.30
CA ASP A 85 8.80 3.93 24.56
C ASP A 85 7.33 3.53 24.58
N ASN A 86 7.03 2.24 24.46
CA ASN A 86 5.65 1.72 24.33
C ASN A 86 4.86 2.27 23.13
N LEU A 87 5.53 2.87 22.14
CA LEU A 87 4.88 3.28 20.88
C LEU A 87 4.44 2.02 20.11
N HIS A 88 3.18 1.97 19.73
CA HIS A 88 2.70 0.91 18.85
C HIS A 88 2.81 1.35 17.40
N VAL A 89 3.58 0.62 16.58
CA VAL A 89 3.71 0.87 15.14
C VAL A 89 3.21 -0.34 14.37
N MET A 90 2.15 -0.16 13.59
CA MET A 90 1.51 -1.22 12.80
C MET A 90 1.61 -0.95 11.30
N ILE A 91 2.02 -1.96 10.56
CA ILE A 91 1.90 -2.02 9.10
C ILE A 91 0.58 -2.72 8.76
N PHE A 92 -0.29 -2.03 8.04
CA PHE A 92 -1.59 -2.56 7.67
C PHE A 92 -1.73 -2.62 6.15
N ALA A 93 -1.88 -3.81 5.60
CA ALA A 93 -2.00 -4.06 4.17
C ALA A 93 -3.39 -4.63 3.84
N PRO A 94 -4.35 -3.78 3.46
CA PRO A 94 -5.61 -4.26 2.93
C PRO A 94 -5.38 -4.90 1.55
N GLY A 95 -6.26 -5.84 1.19
CA GLY A 95 -6.39 -6.31 -0.18
C GLY A 95 -7.24 -5.34 -1.02
N PHE A 96 -7.84 -5.84 -2.09
CA PHE A 96 -8.75 -5.03 -2.90
C PHE A 96 -9.95 -4.60 -2.06
N THR A 97 -10.13 -3.28 -1.97
CA THR A 97 -11.18 -2.63 -1.19
C THR A 97 -11.99 -1.73 -2.11
N ALA A 98 -13.31 -1.75 -2.01
CA ALA A 98 -14.19 -0.85 -2.72
C ALA A 98 -13.92 0.58 -2.26
N SER A 99 -13.43 1.43 -3.16
CA SER A 99 -13.08 2.83 -2.87
C SER A 99 -12.78 3.58 -4.17
N ASN A 100 -12.74 4.89 -4.11
CA ASN A 100 -12.47 5.73 -5.28
C ASN A 100 -11.01 5.72 -5.77
N ILE A 101 -10.09 5.06 -5.08
CA ILE A 101 -8.65 5.09 -5.39
C ILE A 101 -8.30 4.63 -6.80
N ARG A 102 -9.13 3.78 -7.43
CA ARG A 102 -8.90 3.32 -8.80
C ARG A 102 -9.34 4.34 -9.83
N ASN A 103 -10.46 5.01 -9.61
CA ASN A 103 -10.94 6.06 -10.49
C ASN A 103 -9.99 7.27 -10.51
N THR A 104 -9.44 7.61 -9.35
CA THR A 104 -8.47 8.70 -9.18
C THR A 104 -7.01 8.27 -9.37
N ALA A 105 -6.76 7.01 -9.77
CA ALA A 105 -5.40 6.55 -10.08
C ALA A 105 -4.82 7.33 -11.26
N LEU A 106 -3.55 7.73 -11.18
CA LEU A 106 -2.88 8.46 -12.23
C LEU A 106 -2.45 7.51 -13.37
N VAL A 107 -2.61 7.95 -14.60
CA VAL A 107 -2.06 7.28 -15.78
C VAL A 107 -0.72 7.89 -16.19
N ALA A 108 -0.20 7.56 -17.37
CA ALA A 108 1.17 7.87 -17.78
C ALA A 108 1.51 9.37 -17.77
N ASP A 109 0.56 10.22 -18.16
CA ASP A 109 0.69 11.69 -18.25
C ASP A 109 0.27 12.43 -16.97
N GLY A 110 -0.09 11.71 -15.91
CA GLY A 110 -0.56 12.28 -14.66
C GLY A 110 -2.06 12.61 -14.60
N SER A 111 -2.80 12.40 -15.67
CA SER A 111 -4.27 12.50 -15.64
C SER A 111 -4.90 11.34 -14.85
N GLN A 112 -6.17 11.48 -14.46
CA GLN A 112 -6.88 10.43 -13.73
C GLN A 112 -7.41 9.35 -14.67
N GLN A 113 -7.34 8.09 -14.23
CA GLN A 113 -7.84 6.94 -15.00
C GLN A 113 -9.36 6.99 -15.26
N GLY A 114 -10.16 7.59 -14.37
CA GLY A 114 -11.59 7.81 -14.52
C GLY A 114 -12.47 6.56 -14.50
N LYS A 115 -11.89 5.35 -14.46
CA LYS A 115 -12.61 4.07 -14.46
C LYS A 115 -11.93 3.02 -13.62
N THR A 116 -12.66 2.00 -13.19
CA THR A 116 -12.10 0.80 -12.55
C THR A 116 -12.17 -0.39 -13.51
N PRO A 117 -11.06 -1.11 -13.73
CA PRO A 117 -11.06 -2.33 -14.54
C PRO A 117 -11.59 -3.56 -13.78
N ARG A 118 -12.00 -3.39 -12.52
CA ARG A 118 -12.38 -4.49 -11.64
C ARG A 118 -13.82 -4.37 -11.16
N ASP A 119 -14.45 -5.51 -10.93
CA ASP A 119 -15.76 -5.61 -10.27
C ASP A 119 -15.62 -5.27 -8.79
N GLU A 120 -16.12 -4.11 -8.38
CA GLU A 120 -16.06 -3.64 -7.00
C GLU A 120 -16.97 -4.40 -6.05
N GLY A 121 -18.02 -5.06 -6.58
CA GLY A 121 -18.94 -5.88 -5.78
C GLY A 121 -18.27 -7.10 -5.13
N LYS A 122 -17.13 -7.53 -5.65
CA LYS A 122 -16.33 -8.64 -5.12
C LYS A 122 -15.21 -8.21 -4.17
N MET A 123 -15.14 -6.93 -3.83
CA MET A 123 -14.11 -6.38 -2.97
C MET A 123 -14.59 -6.26 -1.52
N MET A 124 -13.64 -6.11 -0.59
CA MET A 124 -13.99 -5.78 0.80
C MET A 124 -14.56 -4.37 0.88
N THR A 125 -15.54 -4.17 1.75
CA THR A 125 -16.04 -2.82 2.03
C THR A 125 -15.07 -2.04 2.92
N ALA A 126 -15.12 -0.72 2.85
CA ALA A 126 -14.30 0.16 3.67
C ALA A 126 -14.54 -0.08 5.17
N GLU A 127 -15.80 -0.34 5.57
CA GLU A 127 -16.19 -0.63 6.95
C GLU A 127 -15.56 -1.94 7.45
N THR A 128 -15.57 -2.99 6.62
CA THR A 128 -14.91 -4.26 6.95
C THR A 128 -13.41 -4.07 7.16
N VAL A 129 -12.77 -3.28 6.30
CA VAL A 129 -11.33 -2.96 6.41
C VAL A 129 -11.06 -2.15 7.67
N ALA A 130 -11.85 -1.11 7.96
CA ALA A 130 -11.72 -0.28 9.16
C ALA A 130 -11.88 -1.11 10.44
N HIS A 131 -12.87 -2.01 10.49
CA HIS A 131 -13.07 -2.89 11.64
C HIS A 131 -11.88 -3.84 11.88
N LYS A 132 -11.29 -4.38 10.81
CA LYS A 132 -10.08 -5.22 10.91
C LYS A 132 -8.85 -4.42 11.34
N LEU A 133 -8.71 -3.17 10.86
CA LEU A 133 -7.67 -2.24 11.31
C LEU A 133 -7.80 -1.97 12.81
N PHE A 134 -9.00 -1.58 13.26
CA PHE A 134 -9.29 -1.35 14.69
C PHE A 134 -8.91 -2.56 15.56
N LYS A 135 -9.32 -3.77 15.15
CA LYS A 135 -8.92 -5.00 15.85
C LYS A 135 -7.41 -5.21 15.88
N GLY A 136 -6.72 -4.84 14.82
CA GLY A 136 -5.26 -4.88 14.75
C GLY A 136 -4.60 -3.93 15.75
N VAL A 137 -5.09 -2.69 15.82
CA VAL A 137 -4.63 -1.67 16.79
C VAL A 137 -4.90 -2.13 18.23
N LYS A 138 -6.14 -2.54 18.53
CA LYS A 138 -6.52 -3.01 19.88
C LYS A 138 -5.63 -4.16 20.37
N ARG A 139 -5.19 -5.03 19.47
CA ARG A 139 -4.31 -6.18 19.77
C ARG A 139 -2.81 -5.85 19.60
N ARG A 140 -2.47 -4.60 19.39
CA ARG A 140 -1.10 -4.11 19.13
C ARG A 140 -0.33 -4.99 18.13
N LYS A 141 -0.97 -5.38 17.02
CA LYS A 141 -0.36 -6.20 15.99
C LYS A 141 0.72 -5.42 15.25
N ARG A 142 1.86 -6.06 14.98
CA ARG A 142 2.98 -5.46 14.23
C ARG A 142 2.66 -5.32 12.73
N VAL A 143 2.13 -6.39 12.14
CA VAL A 143 1.79 -6.45 10.71
C VAL A 143 0.44 -7.14 10.55
N VAL A 144 -0.42 -6.57 9.72
CA VAL A 144 -1.72 -7.15 9.37
C VAL A 144 -1.88 -7.14 7.86
N VAL A 145 -1.97 -8.32 7.27
CA VAL A 145 -2.33 -8.54 5.85
C VAL A 145 -3.69 -9.20 5.80
N LEU A 146 -4.67 -8.58 5.14
CA LEU A 146 -6.08 -8.95 5.32
C LEU A 146 -6.53 -10.18 4.53
N THR A 147 -6.07 -10.36 3.28
CA THR A 147 -6.61 -11.40 2.42
C THR A 147 -5.73 -12.66 2.40
N PRO A 148 -6.33 -13.87 2.22
CA PRO A 148 -5.54 -15.08 2.04
C PRO A 148 -4.56 -14.98 0.86
N VAL A 149 -5.01 -14.44 -0.27
CA VAL A 149 -4.15 -14.20 -1.44
C VAL A 149 -3.01 -13.25 -1.09
N GLY A 150 -3.29 -12.12 -0.41
CA GLY A 150 -2.23 -11.20 0.01
C GLY A 150 -1.21 -11.84 0.96
N LYS A 151 -1.65 -12.68 1.90
CA LYS A 151 -0.74 -13.43 2.79
C LYS A 151 0.12 -14.41 1.99
N ALA A 152 -0.47 -15.14 1.04
CA ALA A 152 0.24 -16.05 0.16
C ALA A 152 1.27 -15.29 -0.71
N THR A 153 0.90 -14.14 -1.29
CA THR A 153 1.80 -13.27 -2.05
C THR A 153 3.00 -12.85 -1.21
N VAL A 154 2.78 -12.34 0.00
CA VAL A 154 3.87 -11.91 0.90
C VAL A 154 4.77 -13.08 1.28
N PHE A 155 4.20 -14.26 1.52
CA PHE A 155 4.95 -15.47 1.86
C PHE A 155 5.76 -15.99 0.67
N LEU A 156 5.13 -16.17 -0.49
CA LEU A 156 5.78 -16.66 -1.71
C LEU A 156 6.88 -15.71 -2.19
N ASN A 157 6.70 -14.40 -2.03
CA ASN A 157 7.74 -13.43 -2.39
C ASN A 157 9.05 -13.62 -1.61
N LYS A 158 8.98 -14.23 -0.42
CA LYS A 158 10.18 -14.52 0.40
C LYS A 158 10.87 -15.83 -0.01
N ILE A 159 10.13 -16.79 -0.54
CA ILE A 159 10.64 -18.15 -0.80
C ILE A 159 10.90 -18.37 -2.29
N CYS A 160 9.97 -17.98 -3.14
CA CYS A 160 10.02 -18.21 -4.60
C CYS A 160 9.64 -16.93 -5.37
N PRO A 161 10.44 -15.84 -5.29
CA PRO A 161 10.10 -14.56 -5.91
C PRO A 161 9.92 -14.67 -7.43
N SER A 162 10.77 -15.41 -8.13
CA SER A 162 10.68 -15.57 -9.60
C SER A 162 9.41 -16.28 -10.05
N LEU A 163 8.92 -17.27 -9.30
CA LEU A 163 7.64 -17.91 -9.59
C LEU A 163 6.49 -16.90 -9.44
N LEU A 164 6.54 -16.10 -8.38
CA LEU A 164 5.53 -15.08 -8.13
C LEU A 164 5.54 -13.99 -9.21
N ASP A 165 6.72 -13.56 -9.69
CA ASP A 165 6.86 -12.61 -10.80
C ASP A 165 6.13 -13.11 -12.04
N TYR A 166 6.35 -14.38 -12.40
CA TYR A 166 5.69 -15.01 -13.53
C TYR A 166 4.16 -15.10 -13.37
N MET A 167 3.71 -15.46 -12.16
CA MET A 167 2.27 -15.53 -11.85
C MET A 167 1.61 -14.16 -11.94
N GLU A 168 2.24 -13.12 -11.39
CA GLU A 168 1.72 -11.75 -11.43
C GLU A 168 1.71 -11.18 -12.84
N TYR A 169 2.76 -11.40 -13.62
CA TYR A 169 2.80 -11.01 -15.03
C TYR A 169 1.63 -11.62 -15.80
N ASN A 170 1.42 -12.94 -15.68
CA ASN A 170 0.34 -13.64 -16.39
C ASN A 170 -1.05 -13.21 -15.90
N TYR A 171 -1.19 -12.93 -14.60
CA TYR A 171 -2.44 -12.42 -14.05
C TYR A 171 -2.76 -11.03 -14.61
N MET A 172 -1.82 -10.12 -14.58
CA MET A 172 -2.00 -8.75 -15.09
C MET A 172 -2.20 -8.70 -16.61
N LYS A 173 -1.55 -9.57 -17.37
CA LYS A 173 -1.72 -9.70 -18.83
C LYS A 173 -3.16 -10.07 -19.21
N ARG A 174 -3.87 -10.80 -18.35
CA ARG A 174 -5.28 -11.23 -18.59
C ARG A 174 -6.30 -10.18 -18.17
N GLU A 175 -5.91 -9.12 -17.49
CA GLU A 175 -6.85 -8.06 -17.10
C GLU A 175 -7.44 -7.35 -18.33
N PRO A 176 -8.73 -6.93 -18.27
CA PRO A 176 -9.25 -5.97 -19.24
C PRO A 176 -8.37 -4.71 -19.25
N ASP A 177 -8.12 -4.15 -20.44
CA ASP A 177 -7.24 -2.99 -20.62
C ASP A 177 -5.83 -3.18 -20.03
N SER A 178 -5.27 -4.39 -20.12
CA SER A 178 -3.92 -4.67 -19.64
C SER A 178 -2.88 -3.80 -20.32
N PRO A 179 -1.94 -3.17 -19.59
CA PRO A 179 -0.86 -2.39 -20.18
C PRO A 179 0.24 -3.26 -20.83
N PHE A 180 0.10 -4.59 -20.79
CA PHE A 180 0.99 -5.55 -21.46
C PHE A 180 0.49 -5.98 -22.85
N LYS A 181 -0.55 -5.38 -23.34
CA LYS A 181 -1.09 -5.63 -24.69
C LYS A 181 -0.51 -4.67 -25.69
#